data_ad0026e89cf53d72092d634ddac74140
#
_entry.id   ad0026e89cf53d72092d634ddac74140
#
_cell.length_a   1.000
_cell.length_b   1.000
_cell.length_c   1.000
_cell.angle_alpha   90.00
_cell.angle_beta   90.00
_cell.angle_gamma   90.00
#
_symmetry.space_group_name_H-M   'P 1'
#
loop_
_entity.id
_entity.type
_entity.pdbx_description
1 polymer ?
#
loop_
_entity_poly.entity_id
_entity_poly.type
_entity_poly.pdbx_seq_one_letter_code
_entity_poly.pdbx_strand_id
1 'polypeptide(L)'
;MDWSWRILYLVAVATGVHSQVLLVQSGAEVRKPGASVKIFCKASGYSFTDYYMHWLRQTPEQGLEWMGRIDPEDGSTRYAQKFQGRLTLTADTSTNTAYMELSSLRSADTAMYYCGRGPAGYFQFWGQDTLVTVSSETSSRPNLFPLITCESSLSDEPLVAMGCLARDFLPSSVTFSWNYKNNSVVNN
;
A
#
# COMPACT_ATOMS: atom_id res chain seq x y z
N MET A 1 -52.98 -4.29 -10.39
CA MET A 1 -51.76 -3.43 -10.18
C MET A 1 -50.70 -4.33 -9.58
N ASP A 2 -49.77 -4.67 -10.42
CA ASP A 2 -48.93 -5.86 -10.28
C ASP A 2 -47.93 -5.79 -9.14
N TRP A 3 -48.00 -6.76 -8.27
CA TRP A 3 -47.09 -6.96 -7.15
C TRP A 3 -45.62 -7.10 -7.61
N SER A 4 -45.42 -7.54 -8.83
CA SER A 4 -44.11 -7.65 -9.49
C SER A 4 -43.34 -6.32 -9.56
N TRP A 5 -44.02 -5.19 -9.78
CA TRP A 5 -43.41 -3.86 -9.82
C TRP A 5 -42.90 -3.41 -8.46
N ARG A 6 -43.58 -3.77 -7.38
CA ARG A 6 -43.18 -3.44 -6.01
C ARG A 6 -41.93 -4.22 -5.58
N ILE A 7 -41.83 -5.47 -6.02
CA ILE A 7 -40.65 -6.31 -5.76
C ILE A 7 -39.46 -5.80 -6.57
N LEU A 8 -39.65 -5.41 -7.83
CA LEU A 8 -38.59 -4.81 -8.68
C LEU A 8 -38.07 -3.48 -8.10
N TYR A 9 -38.98 -2.65 -7.57
CA TYR A 9 -38.60 -1.39 -6.92
C TYR A 9 -37.83 -1.61 -5.61
N LEU A 10 -38.22 -2.61 -4.81
CA LEU A 10 -37.52 -2.99 -3.58
C LEU A 10 -36.12 -3.57 -3.86
N VAL A 11 -35.98 -4.36 -4.91
CA VAL A 11 -34.67 -4.89 -5.33
C VAL A 11 -33.75 -3.77 -5.87
N ALA A 12 -34.30 -2.81 -6.62
CA ALA A 12 -33.52 -1.66 -7.13
C ALA A 12 -33.05 -0.70 -6.02
N VAL A 13 -33.85 -0.60 -4.92
CA VAL A 13 -33.44 0.23 -3.76
C VAL A 13 -32.47 -0.50 -2.86
N ALA A 14 -32.47 -1.84 -2.84
CA ALA A 14 -31.53 -2.65 -2.06
C ALA A 14 -30.13 -2.75 -2.68
N THR A 15 -29.98 -2.44 -3.97
CA THR A 15 -28.67 -2.32 -4.63
C THR A 15 -28.13 -0.89 -4.51
N GLY A 16 -28.25 -0.27 -3.35
CA GLY A 16 -27.47 0.91 -3.02
C GLY A 16 -25.98 0.53 -3.17
N VAL A 17 -25.36 1.00 -4.24
CA VAL A 17 -23.91 0.89 -4.43
C VAL A 17 -23.29 1.69 -3.29
N HIS A 18 -23.03 1.03 -2.16
CA HIS A 18 -22.15 1.58 -1.16
C HIS A 18 -20.77 1.65 -1.83
N SER A 19 -20.38 2.83 -2.29
CA SER A 19 -19.03 3.04 -2.79
C SER A 19 -18.08 2.66 -1.67
N GLN A 20 -17.38 1.54 -1.86
CA GLN A 20 -16.43 1.05 -0.88
C GLN A 20 -15.31 2.09 -0.74
N VAL A 21 -15.06 2.52 0.49
CA VAL A 21 -13.92 3.40 0.78
C VAL A 21 -12.64 2.66 0.47
N LEU A 22 -11.81 3.25 -0.38
CA LEU A 22 -10.53 2.69 -0.78
C LEU A 22 -9.46 3.77 -0.70
N LEU A 23 -8.32 3.40 -0.10
CA LEU A 23 -7.08 4.20 -0.05
C LEU A 23 -5.99 3.42 -0.77
N VAL A 24 -5.41 4.00 -1.82
CA VAL A 24 -4.35 3.38 -2.63
C VAL A 24 -3.08 4.18 -2.48
N GLN A 25 -2.01 3.52 -2.02
CA GLN A 25 -0.69 4.14 -1.83
C GLN A 25 0.26 3.83 -2.99
N SER A 26 1.34 4.63 -3.07
CA SER A 26 2.47 4.34 -3.96
C SER A 26 3.17 3.04 -3.56
N GLY A 27 3.86 2.42 -4.52
CA GLY A 27 4.64 1.21 -4.30
C GLY A 27 5.90 1.43 -3.45
N ALA A 28 6.62 0.34 -3.22
CA ALA A 28 7.85 0.35 -2.44
C ALA A 28 8.93 1.28 -3.02
N GLU A 29 9.70 1.92 -2.14
CA GLU A 29 10.71 2.92 -2.47
C GLU A 29 12.06 2.61 -1.83
N VAL A 30 13.14 2.77 -2.59
CA VAL A 30 14.51 2.72 -2.08
C VAL A 30 15.14 4.10 -2.22
N ARG A 31 15.72 4.59 -1.14
CA ARG A 31 16.37 5.90 -1.11
C ARG A 31 17.72 5.81 -0.41
N LYS A 32 18.63 6.68 -0.82
CA LYS A 32 19.93 6.85 -0.13
C LYS A 32 19.74 7.66 1.15
N PRO A 33 20.59 7.45 2.17
CA PRO A 33 20.63 8.32 3.34
C PRO A 33 20.83 9.79 2.92
N GLY A 34 20.12 10.70 3.58
CA GLY A 34 20.11 12.13 3.26
C GLY A 34 19.13 12.54 2.15
N ALA A 35 18.62 11.62 1.35
CA ALA A 35 17.63 11.92 0.32
C ALA A 35 16.23 12.17 0.92
N SER A 36 15.25 12.44 0.05
CA SER A 36 13.82 12.53 0.39
C SER A 36 13.02 11.42 -0.27
N VAL A 37 11.91 11.05 0.36
CA VAL A 37 10.90 10.18 -0.24
C VAL A 37 9.55 10.87 -0.22
N LYS A 38 8.80 10.72 -1.31
CA LYS A 38 7.42 11.23 -1.42
C LYS A 38 6.49 10.07 -1.73
N ILE A 39 5.53 9.84 -0.85
CA ILE A 39 4.51 8.78 -0.93
C ILE A 39 3.16 9.45 -1.15
N PHE A 40 2.35 8.91 -2.05
CA PHE A 40 0.97 9.35 -2.22
C PHE A 40 -0.03 8.36 -1.62
N CYS A 41 -1.20 8.89 -1.29
CA CYS A 41 -2.38 8.14 -0.86
C CYS A 41 -3.59 8.67 -1.61
N LYS A 42 -4.07 7.93 -2.60
CA LYS A 42 -5.25 8.28 -3.40
C LYS A 42 -6.50 7.71 -2.76
N ALA A 43 -7.46 8.57 -2.49
CA ALA A 43 -8.72 8.24 -1.84
C ALA A 43 -9.86 8.11 -2.84
N SER A 44 -10.77 7.19 -2.59
CA SER A 44 -12.03 7.03 -3.34
C SER A 44 -13.14 6.48 -2.46
N GLY A 45 -14.40 6.63 -2.92
CA GLY A 45 -15.58 6.10 -2.22
C GLY A 45 -16.14 7.01 -1.11
N TYR A 46 -15.60 8.22 -0.96
CA TYR A 46 -16.08 9.22 0.01
C TYR A 46 -15.69 10.65 -0.41
N SER A 47 -16.26 11.66 0.26
CA SER A 47 -15.84 13.06 0.08
C SER A 47 -14.50 13.28 0.77
N PHE A 48 -13.46 13.55 -0.01
CA PHE A 48 -12.07 13.61 0.46
C PHE A 48 -11.85 14.70 1.53
N THR A 49 -12.59 15.79 1.45
CA THR A 49 -12.50 16.92 2.39
C THR A 49 -13.21 16.70 3.72
N ASP A 50 -14.03 15.64 3.86
CA ASP A 50 -14.81 15.45 5.09
C ASP A 50 -14.00 14.79 6.23
N TYR A 51 -12.78 14.32 5.95
CA TYR A 51 -11.96 13.58 6.91
C TYR A 51 -10.50 13.95 6.84
N TYR A 52 -9.82 13.91 7.99
CA TYR A 52 -8.38 14.00 8.03
C TYR A 52 -7.72 12.82 7.35
N MET A 53 -6.59 13.09 6.67
CA MET A 53 -5.67 12.06 6.24
C MET A 53 -4.49 12.00 7.20
N HIS A 54 -4.33 10.85 7.83
CA HIS A 54 -3.26 10.58 8.79
C HIS A 54 -2.16 9.76 8.12
N TRP A 55 -0.93 9.96 8.61
CA TRP A 55 0.22 9.21 8.20
C TRP A 55 0.88 8.56 9.40
N LEU A 56 1.20 7.28 9.26
CA LEU A 56 1.82 6.45 10.29
C LEU A 56 2.97 5.68 9.67
N ARG A 57 3.89 5.23 10.52
CA ARG A 57 4.91 4.27 10.12
C ARG A 57 5.02 3.16 11.14
N GLN A 58 5.51 2.02 10.69
CA GLN A 58 5.78 0.87 11.53
C GLN A 58 7.22 0.42 11.34
N THR A 59 7.98 0.39 12.44
CA THR A 59 9.32 -0.19 12.49
C THR A 59 9.33 -1.39 13.44
N PRO A 60 10.24 -2.38 13.24
CA PRO A 60 10.35 -3.51 14.15
C PRO A 60 10.66 -3.09 15.60
N GLU A 61 11.47 -2.02 15.78
CA GLU A 61 11.95 -1.60 17.10
C GLU A 61 10.93 -0.74 17.86
N GLN A 62 10.17 0.10 17.17
CA GLN A 62 9.30 1.07 17.81
C GLN A 62 7.81 0.78 17.62
N GLY A 63 7.48 -0.22 16.78
CA GLY A 63 6.10 -0.53 16.44
C GLY A 63 5.45 0.57 15.59
N LEU A 64 4.15 0.77 15.78
CA LEU A 64 3.37 1.73 15.02
C LEU A 64 3.49 3.12 15.65
N GLU A 65 3.93 4.11 14.85
CA GLU A 65 4.09 5.50 15.26
C GLU A 65 3.22 6.42 14.39
N TRP A 66 2.50 7.33 15.02
CA TRP A 66 1.82 8.41 14.31
C TRP A 66 2.82 9.50 13.92
N MET A 67 2.78 9.92 12.66
CA MET A 67 3.71 10.92 12.11
C MET A 67 3.06 12.29 11.99
N GLY A 68 1.82 12.35 11.52
CA GLY A 68 1.10 13.60 11.32
C GLY A 68 -0.25 13.39 10.63
N ARG A 69 -0.97 14.49 10.45
CA ARG A 69 -2.22 14.54 9.69
C ARG A 69 -2.32 15.81 8.88
N ILE A 70 -3.13 15.75 7.84
CA ILE A 70 -3.55 16.91 7.05
C ILE A 70 -5.07 16.94 7.00
N ASP A 71 -5.63 18.15 7.06
CA ASP A 71 -7.01 18.43 6.71
C ASP A 71 -7.07 18.78 5.22
N PRO A 72 -7.70 17.99 4.36
CA PRO A 72 -7.78 18.31 2.94
C PRO A 72 -8.71 19.49 2.62
N GLU A 73 -9.59 19.89 3.55
CA GLU A 73 -10.51 21.01 3.36
C GLU A 73 -9.77 22.35 3.33
N ASP A 74 -8.89 22.59 4.31
CA ASP A 74 -8.18 23.85 4.48
C ASP A 74 -6.65 23.74 4.33
N GLY A 75 -6.12 22.53 4.16
CA GLY A 75 -4.68 22.26 4.06
C GLY A 75 -3.94 22.35 5.40
N SER A 76 -4.63 22.50 6.52
CA SER A 76 -4.01 22.56 7.84
C SER A 76 -3.35 21.23 8.21
N THR A 77 -2.17 21.32 8.83
CA THR A 77 -1.35 20.15 9.16
C THR A 77 -1.02 20.10 10.63
N ARG A 78 -0.85 18.89 11.15
CA ARG A 78 -0.32 18.63 12.48
C ARG A 78 0.72 17.53 12.41
N TYR A 79 1.87 17.77 13.00
CA TYR A 79 3.00 16.85 13.01
C TYR A 79 3.30 16.36 14.41
N ALA A 80 3.74 15.10 14.54
CA ALA A 80 4.39 14.64 15.75
C ALA A 80 5.75 15.33 15.91
N GLN A 81 6.12 15.71 17.12
CA GLN A 81 7.33 16.47 17.41
C GLN A 81 8.60 15.83 16.82
N LYS A 82 8.68 14.51 16.81
CA LYS A 82 9.80 13.73 16.26
C LYS A 82 10.04 13.98 14.76
N PHE A 83 9.00 14.29 13.99
CA PHE A 83 9.04 14.48 12.54
C PHE A 83 9.01 15.94 12.11
N GLN A 84 8.82 16.85 13.04
CA GLN A 84 8.74 18.28 12.77
C GLN A 84 10.02 18.79 12.10
N GLY A 85 9.87 19.55 11.01
CA GLY A 85 11.00 20.04 10.20
C GLY A 85 11.54 19.05 9.15
N ARG A 86 11.14 17.77 9.17
CA ARG A 86 11.51 16.77 8.14
C ARG A 86 10.32 16.24 7.35
N LEU A 87 9.11 16.32 7.93
CA LEU A 87 7.88 15.82 7.32
C LEU A 87 7.08 16.98 6.74
N THR A 88 6.66 16.85 5.50
CA THR A 88 5.74 17.77 4.84
C THR A 88 4.53 16.96 4.34
N LEU A 89 3.33 17.40 4.72
CA LEU A 89 2.07 16.82 4.25
C LEU A 89 1.37 17.81 3.33
N THR A 90 0.87 17.33 2.21
CA THR A 90 0.08 18.12 1.26
C THR A 90 -1.12 17.32 0.76
N ALA A 91 -2.14 18.00 0.27
CA ALA A 91 -3.33 17.38 -0.31
C ALA A 91 -3.70 18.08 -1.61
N ASP A 92 -4.10 17.30 -2.58
CA ASP A 92 -4.67 17.77 -3.85
C ASP A 92 -6.13 17.28 -3.93
N THR A 93 -7.04 18.21 -3.71
CA THR A 93 -8.49 17.93 -3.73
C THR A 93 -9.00 17.63 -5.13
N SER A 94 -8.32 18.11 -6.16
CA SER A 94 -8.73 17.85 -7.55
C SER A 94 -8.55 16.40 -7.96
N THR A 95 -7.57 15.71 -7.36
CA THR A 95 -7.27 14.29 -7.59
C THR A 95 -7.62 13.40 -6.40
N ASN A 96 -8.13 13.95 -5.30
CA ASN A 96 -8.38 13.28 -4.02
C ASN A 96 -7.15 12.53 -3.51
N THR A 97 -5.99 13.19 -3.56
CA THR A 97 -4.71 12.56 -3.23
C THR A 97 -3.99 13.34 -2.15
N ALA A 98 -3.61 12.65 -1.08
CA ALA A 98 -2.71 13.17 -0.06
C ALA A 98 -1.28 12.72 -0.34
N TYR A 99 -0.33 13.55 0.05
CA TYR A 99 1.10 13.28 -0.10
C TYR A 99 1.82 13.45 1.23
N MET A 100 2.77 12.57 1.47
CA MET A 100 3.74 12.66 2.54
C MET A 100 5.13 12.76 1.93
N GLU A 101 5.90 13.76 2.30
CA GLU A 101 7.31 13.88 1.94
C GLU A 101 8.15 13.89 3.21
N LEU A 102 9.06 12.93 3.34
CA LEU A 102 10.02 12.83 4.44
C LEU A 102 11.43 13.09 3.90
N SER A 103 12.06 14.14 4.40
CA SER A 103 13.40 14.60 4.00
C SER A 103 14.48 14.12 4.95
N SER A 104 15.74 14.26 4.51
CA SER A 104 16.93 13.90 5.31
C SER A 104 16.84 12.49 5.89
N LEU A 105 16.55 11.53 5.03
CA LEU A 105 16.33 10.14 5.39
C LEU A 105 17.55 9.51 6.07
N ARG A 106 17.29 8.70 7.10
CA ARG A 106 18.27 7.93 7.85
C ARG A 106 17.93 6.44 7.75
N SER A 107 18.86 5.56 8.03
CA SER A 107 18.60 4.11 8.07
C SER A 107 17.44 3.74 9.00
N ALA A 108 17.30 4.45 10.12
CA ALA A 108 16.17 4.31 11.06
C ALA A 108 14.80 4.74 10.49
N ASP A 109 14.75 5.34 9.31
CA ASP A 109 13.50 5.66 8.60
C ASP A 109 13.06 4.51 7.68
N THR A 110 13.83 3.42 7.60
CA THR A 110 13.40 2.16 6.95
C THR A 110 12.21 1.60 7.71
N ALA A 111 11.04 1.60 7.07
CA ALA A 111 9.78 1.25 7.71
C ALA A 111 8.68 0.97 6.69
N MET A 112 7.58 0.37 7.16
CA MET A 112 6.31 0.36 6.47
C MET A 112 5.56 1.67 6.78
N TYR A 113 5.09 2.35 5.74
CA TYR A 113 4.34 3.60 5.85
C TYR A 113 2.90 3.39 5.46
N TYR A 114 1.99 3.98 6.22
CA TYR A 114 0.54 3.85 6.04
C TYR A 114 -0.13 5.20 6.00
N CYS A 115 -1.11 5.36 5.11
CA CYS A 115 -2.10 6.41 5.23
C CYS A 115 -3.39 5.83 5.85
N GLY A 116 -4.12 6.66 6.57
CA GLY A 116 -5.38 6.27 7.19
C GLY A 116 -6.35 7.44 7.25
N ARG A 117 -7.61 7.16 6.90
CA ARG A 117 -8.70 8.11 7.03
C ARG A 117 -9.38 7.98 8.38
N GLY A 118 -9.67 9.09 9.02
CA GLY A 118 -10.48 9.09 10.24
C GLY A 118 -10.63 10.48 10.85
N PRO A 119 -11.55 10.63 11.82
CA PRO A 119 -11.58 11.80 12.68
C PRO A 119 -10.36 11.83 13.61
N ALA A 120 -10.23 12.90 14.39
CA ALA A 120 -9.16 13.01 15.35
C ALA A 120 -9.31 11.94 16.44
N GLY A 121 -8.45 10.92 16.44
CA GLY A 121 -8.35 9.95 17.54
C GLY A 121 -8.49 8.48 17.16
N TYR A 122 -9.10 8.13 16.04
CA TYR A 122 -9.10 6.76 15.55
C TYR A 122 -9.14 6.70 14.02
N PHE A 123 -8.69 5.57 13.45
CA PHE A 123 -8.64 5.35 12.02
C PHE A 123 -9.72 4.34 11.62
N GLN A 124 -10.54 4.71 10.64
CA GLN A 124 -11.61 3.85 10.15
C GLN A 124 -11.18 3.00 8.95
N PHE A 125 -10.29 3.56 8.12
CA PHE A 125 -9.82 2.92 6.89
C PHE A 125 -8.34 3.17 6.72
N TRP A 126 -7.62 2.18 6.20
CA TRP A 126 -6.19 2.18 5.98
C TRP A 126 -5.89 1.95 4.50
N GLY A 127 -4.84 2.58 3.99
CA GLY A 127 -4.23 2.19 2.72
C GLY A 127 -3.44 0.88 2.89
N GLN A 128 -3.07 0.29 1.76
CA GLN A 128 -2.03 -0.73 1.77
C GLN A 128 -0.70 -0.08 2.17
N ASP A 129 0.21 -0.91 2.72
CA ASP A 129 1.53 -0.44 3.13
C ASP A 129 2.40 0.04 1.95
N THR A 130 3.33 0.94 2.25
CA THR A 130 4.44 1.32 1.39
C THR A 130 5.74 1.08 2.12
N LEU A 131 6.54 0.12 1.66
CA LEU A 131 7.87 -0.12 2.20
C LEU A 131 8.84 0.96 1.70
N VAL A 132 9.47 1.67 2.62
CA VAL A 132 10.61 2.55 2.33
C VAL A 132 11.86 1.94 2.90
N THR A 133 12.84 1.68 2.06
CA THR A 133 14.16 1.18 2.45
C THR A 133 15.19 2.29 2.26
N VAL A 134 15.87 2.66 3.34
CA VAL A 134 16.96 3.64 3.30
C VAL A 134 18.30 2.90 3.39
N SER A 135 18.99 2.81 2.26
CA SER A 135 20.25 2.10 2.14
C SER A 135 21.23 2.85 1.24
N SER A 136 22.49 2.79 1.58
CA SER A 136 23.57 3.25 0.71
C SER A 136 23.86 2.27 -0.43
N GLU A 137 23.34 1.05 -0.34
CA GLU A 137 23.49 0.05 -1.38
C GLU A 137 22.70 0.45 -2.63
N THR A 138 23.21 0.06 -3.77
CA THR A 138 22.51 0.26 -5.05
C THR A 138 21.41 -0.79 -5.18
N SER A 139 20.21 -0.37 -5.65
CA SER A 139 19.13 -1.30 -5.99
C SER A 139 19.66 -2.39 -6.92
N SER A 140 19.42 -3.65 -6.56
CA SER A 140 19.86 -4.81 -7.33
C SER A 140 18.65 -5.63 -7.77
N ARG A 141 18.76 -6.19 -8.98
CA ARG A 141 17.78 -7.15 -9.48
C ARG A 141 17.95 -8.47 -8.74
N PRO A 142 16.86 -9.22 -8.50
CA PRO A 142 16.97 -10.54 -7.89
C PRO A 142 17.73 -11.51 -8.80
N ASN A 143 18.59 -12.30 -8.19
CA ASN A 143 19.12 -13.52 -8.80
C ASN A 143 18.05 -14.61 -8.65
N LEU A 144 17.57 -15.15 -9.77
CA LEU A 144 16.52 -16.15 -9.80
C LEU A 144 17.10 -17.56 -9.96
N PHE A 145 16.72 -18.46 -9.07
CA PHE A 145 17.11 -19.87 -9.09
C PHE A 145 15.86 -20.73 -9.22
N PRO A 146 15.71 -21.52 -10.29
CA PRO A 146 14.60 -22.43 -10.40
C PRO A 146 14.74 -23.56 -9.36
N LEU A 147 13.65 -23.86 -8.69
CA LEU A 147 13.54 -24.98 -7.77
C LEU A 147 12.74 -26.08 -8.47
N ILE A 148 13.31 -27.27 -8.56
CA ILE A 148 12.69 -28.46 -9.15
C ILE A 148 12.59 -29.50 -8.03
N THR A 149 11.45 -30.19 -7.97
CA THR A 149 11.29 -31.31 -7.02
C THR A 149 12.17 -32.46 -7.43
N CYS A 150 12.93 -33.01 -6.48
CA CYS A 150 13.56 -34.32 -6.61
C CYS A 150 12.53 -35.41 -6.24
N GLU A 151 11.56 -35.68 -7.10
CA GLU A 151 10.65 -36.80 -6.90
C GLU A 151 11.18 -38.03 -7.59
N SER A 152 11.39 -39.10 -6.80
CA SER A 152 11.56 -40.42 -7.30
C SER A 152 10.20 -40.98 -7.77
N SER A 153 10.15 -41.39 -9.01
CA SER A 153 9.03 -41.95 -9.73
C SER A 153 8.30 -43.07 -8.99
N LEU A 154 7.20 -42.78 -8.30
CA LEU A 154 6.27 -43.78 -7.79
C LEU A 154 4.79 -43.42 -7.92
N SER A 155 4.42 -42.45 -8.74
CA SER A 155 3.03 -42.15 -9.04
C SER A 155 2.82 -41.93 -10.54
N ASP A 156 1.77 -42.55 -11.09
CA ASP A 156 1.38 -42.54 -12.51
C ASP A 156 0.87 -41.16 -13.02
N GLU A 157 0.89 -40.14 -12.19
CA GLU A 157 0.55 -38.77 -12.56
C GLU A 157 1.71 -37.85 -12.14
N PRO A 158 2.47 -37.25 -13.08
CA PRO A 158 3.57 -36.35 -12.74
C PRO A 158 3.06 -34.98 -12.36
N LEU A 159 2.70 -34.78 -11.08
CA LEU A 159 2.57 -33.46 -10.51
C LEU A 159 3.98 -32.89 -10.27
N VAL A 160 4.45 -32.08 -11.22
CA VAL A 160 5.73 -31.40 -11.09
C VAL A 160 5.50 -30.08 -10.33
N ALA A 161 5.88 -30.05 -9.07
CA ALA A 161 5.93 -28.77 -8.33
C ALA A 161 7.16 -27.98 -8.78
N MET A 162 6.95 -26.75 -9.24
CA MET A 162 8.01 -25.83 -9.63
C MET A 162 8.02 -24.67 -8.66
N GLY A 163 9.21 -24.20 -8.32
CA GLY A 163 9.40 -23.00 -7.48
C GLY A 163 10.48 -22.10 -8.06
N CYS A 164 10.57 -20.90 -7.53
CA CYS A 164 11.64 -19.97 -7.83
C CYS A 164 12.15 -19.34 -6.55
N LEU A 165 13.47 -19.38 -6.35
CA LEU A 165 14.14 -18.66 -5.26
C LEU A 165 14.73 -17.36 -5.82
N ALA A 166 14.30 -16.22 -5.28
CA ALA A 166 14.92 -14.94 -5.55
C ALA A 166 15.90 -14.58 -4.42
N ARG A 167 17.13 -14.16 -4.75
CA ARG A 167 18.16 -13.77 -3.78
C ARG A 167 18.88 -12.50 -4.19
N ASP A 168 19.48 -11.85 -3.20
CA ASP A 168 20.43 -10.72 -3.39
C ASP A 168 19.80 -9.52 -4.10
N PHE A 169 18.56 -9.17 -3.73
CA PHE A 169 17.81 -8.06 -4.33
C PHE A 169 17.44 -6.98 -3.30
N LEU A 170 17.37 -5.75 -3.79
CA LEU A 170 16.95 -4.59 -3.02
C LEU A 170 15.99 -3.75 -3.90
N PRO A 171 14.77 -3.39 -3.46
CA PRO A 171 14.16 -3.58 -2.14
C PRO A 171 13.77 -5.04 -1.84
N SER A 172 13.50 -5.32 -0.57
CA SER A 172 13.15 -6.67 -0.10
C SER A 172 11.75 -7.15 -0.52
N SER A 173 11.05 -6.40 -1.37
CA SER A 173 9.74 -6.76 -1.90
C SER A 173 9.85 -7.25 -3.35
N VAL A 174 9.28 -8.41 -3.63
CA VAL A 174 9.20 -8.99 -4.98
C VAL A 174 7.82 -9.61 -5.18
N THR A 175 7.28 -9.43 -6.37
CA THR A 175 6.04 -10.08 -6.79
C THR A 175 6.37 -11.08 -7.88
N PHE A 176 5.93 -12.33 -7.71
CA PHE A 176 6.08 -13.37 -8.72
C PHE A 176 4.81 -13.47 -9.56
N SER A 177 4.98 -13.57 -10.87
CA SER A 177 3.91 -13.96 -11.78
C SER A 177 4.37 -15.18 -12.59
N TRP A 178 3.51 -16.18 -12.73
CA TRP A 178 3.78 -17.39 -13.46
C TRP A 178 3.01 -17.38 -14.77
N ASN A 179 3.71 -17.54 -15.88
CA ASN A 179 3.11 -17.61 -17.20
C ASN A 179 3.35 -19.00 -17.80
N TYR A 180 2.27 -19.67 -18.16
CA TYR A 180 2.37 -20.89 -18.98
C TYR A 180 2.62 -20.53 -20.45
N LYS A 181 3.15 -21.49 -21.20
CA LYS A 181 3.50 -21.36 -22.62
C LYS A 181 2.33 -20.87 -23.51
N ASN A 182 1.10 -20.92 -23.01
CA ASN A 182 -0.13 -20.48 -23.67
C ASN A 182 -0.75 -19.19 -23.10
N ASN A 183 0.04 -18.30 -22.47
CA ASN A 183 -0.41 -17.01 -21.93
C ASN A 183 -1.50 -17.04 -20.85
N SER A 184 -1.73 -18.14 -20.18
CA SER A 184 -2.58 -18.17 -18.99
C SER A 184 -1.77 -17.74 -17.75
N VAL A 185 -2.16 -16.65 -17.12
CA VAL A 185 -1.57 -16.17 -15.86
C VAL A 185 -2.21 -16.95 -14.71
N VAL A 186 -1.39 -17.61 -13.89
CA VAL A 186 -1.84 -18.17 -12.62
C VAL A 186 -1.37 -17.25 -11.51
N ASN A 187 -2.33 -16.55 -10.89
CA ASN A 187 -2.09 -15.78 -9.68
C ASN A 187 -2.26 -16.72 -8.47
N ASN A 188 -1.23 -16.84 -7.67
CA ASN A 188 -1.33 -17.40 -6.31
C ASN A 188 -1.29 -16.28 -5.30
#